data_c45985d17c82390883a003cfa0feb07b
#
_entry.id   c45985d17c82390883a003cfa0feb07b
#
_cell.length_a   1.000
_cell.length_b   1.000
_cell.length_c   1.000
_cell.angle_alpha   90.00
_cell.angle_beta   90.00
_cell.angle_gamma   90.00
#
_symmetry.space_group_name_H-M   'P 1'
#
loop_
_entity.id
_entity.type
_entity.pdbx_description
1 polymer ?
#
loop_
_entity_poly.entity_id
_entity_poly.type
_entity_poly.pdbx_seq_one_letter_code
_entity_poly.pdbx_strand_id
1 'polypeptide(L)'
;MGDVEHHVKRLPLYYEQAQAEYQHTMDRPLRPSVRRSGLARIRDQFYFVLAHSAGVLGVFRIQENGSLRRLQHYPHTLPKALLWRVAPGRRHDRVSGTPG
;
A
#
# COMPACT_ATOMS: atom_id res chain seq x y z
N MET A 1 -13.92 -9.36 -11.52
CA MET A 1 -13.05 -10.33 -11.63
C MET A 1 -12.06 -10.54 -10.53
N GLY A 2 -11.27 -11.57 -10.64
CA GLY A 2 -10.36 -11.97 -9.60
C GLY A 2 -9.15 -11.09 -9.38
N ASP A 3 -8.91 -10.12 -10.27
CA ASP A 3 -7.67 -9.34 -10.20
C ASP A 3 -7.56 -8.52 -8.92
N VAL A 4 -8.65 -7.84 -8.54
CA VAL A 4 -8.63 -7.02 -7.32
C VAL A 4 -8.43 -7.91 -6.09
N GLU A 5 -9.19 -9.01 -6.02
CA GLU A 5 -9.08 -9.92 -4.90
C GLU A 5 -7.67 -10.51 -4.77
N HIS A 6 -7.07 -10.84 -5.91
CA HIS A 6 -5.71 -11.36 -5.93
C HIS A 6 -4.75 -10.38 -5.27
N HIS A 7 -4.84 -9.11 -5.65
CA HIS A 7 -3.96 -8.09 -5.09
C HIS A 7 -4.29 -7.79 -3.64
N VAL A 8 -5.56 -7.80 -3.27
CA VAL A 8 -5.95 -7.55 -1.87
C VAL A 8 -5.35 -8.60 -0.96
N LYS A 9 -5.35 -9.86 -1.38
CA LYS A 9 -4.77 -10.94 -0.58
C LYS A 9 -3.26 -10.79 -0.43
N ARG A 10 -2.61 -10.11 -1.37
CA ARG A 10 -1.17 -9.93 -1.35
C ARG A 10 -0.74 -8.60 -0.74
N LEU A 11 -1.67 -7.80 -0.24
CA LEU A 11 -1.34 -6.50 0.33
C LEU A 11 -0.29 -6.56 1.44
N PRO A 12 -0.36 -7.51 2.39
CA PRO A 12 0.70 -7.58 3.41
C PRO A 12 2.08 -7.84 2.79
N LEU A 13 2.13 -8.68 1.77
CA LEU A 13 3.40 -8.95 1.08
C LEU A 13 3.91 -7.72 0.33
N TYR A 14 3.02 -7.02 -0.37
CA TYR A 14 3.40 -5.78 -1.04
C TYR A 14 3.92 -4.76 -0.04
N TYR A 15 3.27 -4.66 1.12
CA TYR A 15 3.69 -3.74 2.15
C TYR A 15 5.12 -4.04 2.62
N GLU A 16 5.41 -5.31 2.88
CA GLU A 16 6.75 -5.72 3.29
C GLU A 16 7.80 -5.42 2.22
N GLN A 17 7.48 -5.74 0.97
CA GLN A 17 8.40 -5.49 -0.13
C GLN A 17 8.65 -4.00 -0.33
N ALA A 18 7.59 -3.20 -0.31
CA ALA A 18 7.71 -1.76 -0.48
C ALA A 18 8.48 -1.13 0.67
N GLN A 19 8.22 -1.59 1.90
CA GLN A 19 8.90 -1.09 3.08
C GLN A 19 10.39 -1.39 3.01
N ALA A 20 10.73 -2.61 2.61
CA ALA A 20 12.14 -3.01 2.49
C ALA A 20 12.86 -2.16 1.44
N GLU A 21 12.23 -1.96 0.29
CA GLU A 21 12.81 -1.14 -0.77
C GLU A 21 13.00 0.29 -0.30
N TYR A 22 12.00 0.85 0.37
CA TYR A 22 12.07 2.21 0.86
C TYR A 22 13.20 2.36 1.89
N GLN A 23 13.27 1.46 2.86
CA GLN A 23 14.27 1.52 3.91
C GLN A 23 15.69 1.36 3.35
N HIS A 24 15.82 0.54 2.32
CA HIS A 24 17.11 0.29 1.70
C HIS A 24 17.66 1.52 0.99
N THR A 25 16.80 2.39 0.48
CA THR A 25 17.19 3.54 -0.33
C THR A 25 17.28 4.85 0.46
N MET A 26 16.96 4.82 1.76
CA MET A 26 16.92 6.04 2.57
C MET A 26 17.90 5.97 3.72
N ASP A 27 18.61 7.08 3.97
CA ASP A 27 19.51 7.16 5.12
C ASP A 27 18.77 7.15 6.45
N ARG A 28 17.62 7.86 6.48
CA ARG A 28 16.80 7.96 7.69
C ARG A 28 15.35 7.70 7.32
N PRO A 29 15.00 6.43 7.14
CA PRO A 29 13.65 6.10 6.72
C PRO A 29 12.64 6.43 7.79
N LEU A 30 11.51 6.97 7.34
CA LEU A 30 10.36 7.18 8.20
C LEU A 30 9.61 5.87 8.35
N ARG A 31 8.82 5.77 9.40
CA ARG A 31 8.08 4.55 9.68
C ARG A 31 6.79 4.51 8.86
N PRO A 32 6.64 3.52 7.97
CA PRO A 32 5.39 3.42 7.20
C PRO A 32 4.19 3.10 8.09
N SER A 33 3.01 3.47 7.60
CA SER A 33 1.75 3.19 8.27
C SER A 33 0.93 2.22 7.44
N VAL A 34 0.59 1.06 8.02
CA VAL A 34 -0.27 0.10 7.33
C VAL A 34 -1.65 0.67 7.06
N ARG A 35 -2.11 1.60 7.91
CA ARG A 35 -3.43 2.18 7.74
C ARG A 35 -3.50 3.17 6.59
N ARG A 36 -2.38 3.78 6.24
CA ARG A 36 -2.34 4.78 5.18
C ARG A 36 -1.80 4.22 3.88
N SER A 37 -1.27 3.01 3.92
CA SER A 37 -0.73 2.34 2.74
C SER A 37 -1.80 1.44 2.14
N GLY A 38 -1.75 1.26 0.83
CA GLY A 38 -2.73 0.40 0.21
C GLY A 38 -2.63 0.30 -1.29
N LEU A 39 -3.68 -0.27 -1.86
CA LEU A 39 -3.79 -0.56 -3.28
C LEU A 39 -4.54 0.54 -3.99
N ALA A 40 -3.99 1.02 -5.10
CA ALA A 40 -4.65 1.96 -5.98
C ALA A 40 -4.71 1.38 -7.38
N ARG A 41 -5.62 1.90 -8.19
CA ARG A 41 -5.78 1.45 -9.56
C ARG A 41 -6.01 2.65 -10.46
N ILE A 42 -5.29 2.66 -11.60
CA ILE A 42 -5.55 3.60 -12.67
C ILE A 42 -5.70 2.78 -13.94
N ARG A 43 -6.90 2.82 -14.51
CA ARG A 43 -7.25 2.01 -15.68
C ARG A 43 -7.01 0.53 -15.35
N ASP A 44 -6.15 -0.14 -16.08
CA ASP A 44 -5.88 -1.56 -15.90
C ASP A 44 -4.63 -1.82 -15.06
N GLN A 45 -4.03 -0.77 -14.52
CA GLN A 45 -2.78 -0.90 -13.77
C GLN A 45 -3.04 -0.77 -12.28
N PHE A 46 -2.42 -1.64 -11.51
CA PHE A 46 -2.49 -1.59 -10.05
C PHE A 46 -1.20 -1.03 -9.49
N TYR A 47 -1.33 -0.30 -8.39
CA TYR A 47 -0.21 0.36 -7.73
C TYR A 47 -0.30 0.13 -6.24
N PHE A 48 0.84 0.01 -5.61
CA PHE A 48 0.90 -0.02 -4.15
C PHE A 48 1.47 1.31 -3.66
N VAL A 49 0.75 1.95 -2.75
CA VAL A 49 1.15 3.22 -2.16
C VAL A 49 1.64 2.97 -0.75
N LEU A 50 2.91 3.27 -0.50
CA LEU A 50 3.50 3.21 0.84
C LEU A 50 3.45 4.61 1.43
N ALA A 51 2.83 4.75 2.60
CA ALA A 51 2.62 6.06 3.20
C ALA A 51 2.82 6.02 4.71
N HIS A 52 2.99 7.20 5.30
CA HIS A 52 3.02 7.36 6.74
C HIS A 52 2.12 8.54 7.13
N SER A 53 2.05 8.85 8.41
CA SER A 53 1.08 9.82 8.92
C SER A 53 1.19 11.20 8.27
N ALA A 54 2.36 11.57 7.78
CA ALA A 54 2.57 12.89 7.18
C ALA A 54 2.52 12.89 5.66
N GLY A 55 2.45 11.72 5.00
CA GLY A 55 2.38 11.71 3.55
C GLY A 55 2.86 10.43 2.91
N VAL A 56 3.09 10.51 1.61
CA VAL A 56 3.48 9.36 0.79
C VAL A 56 4.99 9.16 0.86
N LEU A 57 5.40 7.91 1.10
CA LEU A 57 6.81 7.54 1.10
C LEU A 57 7.25 6.99 -0.25
N GLY A 58 6.36 6.34 -0.97
CA GLY A 58 6.66 5.83 -2.29
C GLY A 58 5.44 5.25 -2.96
N VAL A 59 5.48 5.21 -4.28
CA VAL A 59 4.43 4.61 -5.09
C VAL A 59 5.10 3.55 -5.97
N PHE A 60 4.51 2.35 -5.99
CA PHE A 60 5.07 1.20 -6.68
C PHE A 60 4.05 0.65 -7.65
N ARG A 61 4.49 0.39 -8.87
CA ARG A 61 3.65 -0.28 -9.86
C ARG A 61 3.74 -1.78 -9.63
N ILE A 62 2.60 -2.45 -9.57
CA ILE A 62 2.55 -3.90 -9.42
C ILE A 62 2.65 -4.50 -10.80
N GLN A 63 3.71 -5.28 -11.03
CA GLN A 63 3.98 -5.88 -12.33
C GLN A 63 3.27 -7.23 -12.44
N GLU A 64 3.22 -7.75 -13.66
CA GLU A 64 2.50 -9.00 -13.92
C GLU A 64 3.03 -10.16 -13.11
N ASN A 65 4.34 -10.18 -12.86
CA ASN A 65 4.96 -11.26 -12.09
C ASN A 65 4.83 -11.04 -10.58
N GLY A 66 4.10 -10.01 -10.17
CA GLY A 66 3.88 -9.73 -8.75
C GLY A 66 4.95 -8.88 -8.09
N SER A 67 6.02 -8.53 -8.81
CA SER A 67 7.05 -7.68 -8.25
C SER A 67 6.61 -6.22 -8.25
N LEU A 68 7.25 -5.42 -7.41
CA LEU A 68 6.98 -3.99 -7.30
C LEU A 68 8.07 -3.20 -8.00
N ARG A 69 7.66 -2.19 -8.75
CA ARG A 69 8.60 -1.26 -9.38
C ARG A 69 8.34 0.14 -8.86
N ARG A 70 9.32 0.71 -8.18
CA ARG A 70 9.18 2.06 -7.64
C ARG A 70 9.09 3.09 -8.75
N LEU A 71 8.13 4.01 -8.63
CA LEU A 71 7.93 5.07 -9.60
C LEU A 71 8.54 6.36 -9.08
N GLN A 72 9.24 7.07 -9.94
CA GLN A 72 9.76 8.38 -9.62
C GLN A 72 8.71 9.46 -9.87
N HIS A 73 7.80 9.19 -10.78
CA HIS A 73 6.74 10.14 -11.14
C HIS A 73 5.41 9.41 -11.16
N TYR A 74 4.39 10.04 -10.59
CA TYR A 74 3.04 9.49 -10.56
C TYR A 74 2.02 10.63 -10.40
N PRO A 75 0.77 10.41 -10.81
CA PRO A 75 -0.27 11.44 -10.63
C PRO A 75 -0.50 11.76 -9.17
N HIS A 76 -0.68 13.04 -8.86
CA HIS A 76 -0.92 13.47 -7.49
C HIS A 76 -2.17 12.86 -6.88
N THR A 77 -3.12 12.49 -7.72
CA THR A 77 -4.37 11.89 -7.25
C THR A 77 -4.22 10.42 -6.87
N LEU A 78 -3.14 9.77 -7.31
CA LEU A 78 -2.97 8.34 -7.09
C LEU A 78 -2.98 7.95 -5.60
N PRO A 79 -2.24 8.65 -4.72
CA PRO A 79 -2.27 8.29 -3.30
C PRO A 79 -3.63 8.49 -2.65
N LYS A 80 -4.47 9.34 -3.23
CA LYS A 80 -5.81 9.61 -2.70
C LYS A 80 -6.85 8.65 -3.25
N ALA A 81 -6.48 7.85 -4.23
CA ALA A 81 -7.40 6.94 -4.91
C ALA A 81 -7.24 5.50 -4.44
N LEU A 82 -6.94 5.32 -3.16
CA LEU A 82 -6.77 3.99 -2.61
C LEU A 82 -8.09 3.24 -2.60
N LEU A 83 -8.08 2.05 -3.19
CA LEU A 83 -9.23 1.16 -3.20
C LEU A 83 -9.27 0.31 -1.95
N TRP A 84 -8.11 -0.15 -1.51
CA TRP A 84 -7.99 -1.02 -0.34
C TRP A 84 -6.79 -0.60 0.47
N ARG A 85 -6.93 -0.60 1.79
CA ARG A 85 -5.81 -0.33 2.69
C ARG A 85 -5.24 -1.63 3.19
N VAL A 86 -3.94 -1.64 3.50
CA VAL A 86 -3.28 -2.83 4.04
C VAL A 86 -3.95 -3.25 5.33
N ALA A 87 -4.22 -2.29 6.22
CA ALA A 87 -4.94 -2.55 7.47
C ALA A 87 -6.06 -1.53 7.55
N PRO A 88 -7.31 -1.93 7.24
CA PRO A 88 -8.45 -1.03 7.40
C PRO A 88 -8.60 -0.66 8.86
N GLY A 89 -8.89 0.57 9.01
CA GLY A 89 -9.11 1.05 10.35
C GLY A 89 -10.22 0.30 11.05
N ARG A 90 -10.44 -0.65 11.78
CA ARG A 90 -11.20 -1.49 12.32
C ARG A 90 -11.62 -1.77 13.24
N ARG A 91 -11.73 -2.15 13.05
CA ARG A 91 -11.89 -2.66 13.52
C ARG A 91 -11.86 -3.08 14.46
N HIS A 92 -11.73 -3.15 14.42
CA HIS A 92 -11.62 -3.55 14.97
C HIS A 92 -11.53 -3.79 15.79
N ASP A 93 -11.40 -3.98 15.86
CA ASP A 93 -11.25 -4.24 16.49
C ASP A 93 -11.42 -4.27 17.24
N ARG A 94 -11.83 -4.22 17.36
CA ARG A 94 -12.21 -4.27 17.94
C ARG A 94 -12.57 -4.69 18.41
N VAL A 95 -12.66 -4.88 18.42
CA VAL A 95 -13.10 -5.31 18.67
C VAL A 95 -13.24 -5.65 19.16
N SER A 96 -13.28 -5.77 19.06
CA SER A 96 -13.56 -6.16 19.30
C SER A 96 -13.67 -6.43 19.85
N GLY A 97 -13.78 -6.57 19.87
CA GLY A 97 -14.18 -6.83 20.27
C GLY A 97 -14.33 -6.84 20.86
N THR A 98 -14.48 -6.72 21.21
CA THR A 98 -14.87 -6.69 21.70
C THR A 98 -15.21 -6.63 21.99
N PRO A 99 -15.42 -6.72 22.22
CA PRO A 99 -15.91 -6.57 22.44
C PRO A 99 -16.12 -6.42 22.62
N GLY A 100 -16.17 -6.35 22.57
CA GLY A 100 -16.55 -6.17 22.76
C GLY A 100 -16.57 -6.15 22.81
#